data_ccccca1c5aa55ecf1033a296a5879b9b
#
_entry.id   ccccca1c5aa55ecf1033a296a5879b9b
#
_cell.length_a   1.000
_cell.length_b   1.000
_cell.length_c   1.000
_cell.angle_alpha   90.00
_cell.angle_beta   90.00
_cell.angle_gamma   90.00
#
_symmetry.space_group_name_H-M   'P 1'
#
loop_
_entity.id
_entity.type
_entity.pdbx_description
1 polymer ?
#
loop_
_entity_poly.entity_id
_entity_poly.type
_entity_poly.pdbx_seq_one_letter_code
_entity_poly.pdbx_strand_id
1 'polypeptide(L)'
;LDWNKEICADMGIPMSMLPEIVSSSAEVGTVAGHQLLRETPITGILGDQHAATFGQACFEVGQAKNTYGTGNFMLINTGEKPVHSDNGLLTTVAYRIGDQKPVYALEGSIAVTGSLIQWLRDNLGMIGSAPEVETLAAGVEDNGGVYFVPAFSGLFAPHWDAAARGAMVGMTRYVNKGHIARAALEATAFQSREVLDAMNADSGVDLTELKVDGGMVANELLMQFQADLLRVPVVRPKVIETTALGAAYAAGLAVGFWASQDELVANWEEDKRWEPTMDEEEVERTLRLWKKAVERSRDWVDEDVESAQG
;
A
#
# COMPACT_ATOMS: atom_id res chain seq x y z
N LEU A 1 -14.24 18.24 8.36
CA LEU A 1 -13.20 18.75 7.44
C LEU A 1 -12.95 20.22 7.73
N ASP A 2 -12.10 20.47 8.69
CA ASP A 2 -11.64 21.80 9.07
C ASP A 2 -10.28 21.67 9.77
N TRP A 3 -9.50 22.76 9.78
CA TRP A 3 -8.26 22.83 10.52
C TRP A 3 -8.53 22.90 12.03
N ASN A 4 -7.85 22.04 12.79
CA ASN A 4 -7.96 22.06 14.25
C ASN A 4 -7.15 23.23 14.82
N LYS A 5 -7.86 24.23 15.37
CA LYS A 5 -7.24 25.47 15.88
C LYS A 5 -6.34 25.24 17.09
N GLU A 6 -6.68 24.28 17.95
CA GLU A 6 -5.88 23.96 19.14
C GLU A 6 -4.57 23.31 18.72
N ILE A 7 -4.62 22.29 17.85
CA ILE A 7 -3.40 21.62 17.34
C ILE A 7 -2.52 22.64 16.60
N CYS A 8 -3.11 23.49 15.75
CA CYS A 8 -2.33 24.52 15.05
C CYS A 8 -1.66 25.50 16.03
N ALA A 9 -2.35 25.89 17.09
CA ALA A 9 -1.79 26.76 18.12
C ALA A 9 -0.63 26.09 18.89
N ASP A 10 -0.79 24.83 19.30
CA ASP A 10 0.22 24.04 19.99
C ASP A 10 1.49 23.85 19.14
N MET A 11 1.31 23.68 17.81
CA MET A 11 2.40 23.57 16.86
C MET A 11 2.98 24.91 16.41
N GLY A 12 2.41 26.05 16.84
CA GLY A 12 2.83 27.40 16.46
C GLY A 12 2.53 27.71 14.99
N ILE A 13 1.53 27.07 14.38
CA ILE A 13 1.16 27.27 12.98
C ILE A 13 0.06 28.33 12.88
N PRO A 14 0.32 29.53 12.27
CA PRO A 14 -0.71 30.53 12.06
C PRO A 14 -1.80 30.02 11.10
N MET A 15 -3.07 30.16 11.50
CA MET A 15 -4.22 29.80 10.65
C MET A 15 -4.20 30.47 9.28
N SER A 16 -3.62 31.68 9.16
CA SER A 16 -3.50 32.41 7.89
C SER A 16 -2.54 31.77 6.88
N MET A 17 -1.72 30.80 7.30
CA MET A 17 -0.80 30.05 6.43
C MET A 17 -1.43 28.79 5.85
N LEU A 18 -2.58 28.40 6.39
CA LEU A 18 -3.23 27.14 5.99
C LEU A 18 -4.10 27.37 4.75
N PRO A 19 -4.04 26.45 3.76
CA PRO A 19 -4.92 26.50 2.59
C PRO A 19 -6.37 26.18 2.97
N GLU A 20 -7.30 26.53 2.11
CA GLU A 20 -8.68 26.08 2.19
C GLU A 20 -8.76 24.57 1.95
N ILE A 21 -9.57 23.86 2.75
CA ILE A 21 -9.87 22.45 2.53
C ILE A 21 -11.02 22.35 1.53
N VAL A 22 -10.70 21.86 0.33
CA VAL A 22 -11.64 21.79 -0.79
C VAL A 22 -12.10 20.35 -1.04
N SER A 23 -13.11 20.19 -1.91
CA SER A 23 -13.54 18.89 -2.40
C SER A 23 -12.47 18.28 -3.32
N SER A 24 -12.38 16.92 -3.32
CA SER A 24 -11.48 16.20 -4.23
C SER A 24 -11.90 16.30 -5.70
N SER A 25 -13.19 16.52 -5.95
CA SER A 25 -13.81 16.64 -7.27
C SER A 25 -14.71 17.88 -7.30
N ALA A 26 -14.14 19.03 -7.53
CA ALA A 26 -14.80 20.33 -7.70
C ALA A 26 -13.82 21.31 -8.35
N GLU A 27 -14.33 22.38 -8.96
CA GLU A 27 -13.47 23.45 -9.47
C GLU A 27 -12.78 24.21 -8.32
N VAL A 28 -11.45 24.16 -8.29
CA VAL A 28 -10.63 24.80 -7.26
C VAL A 28 -9.80 25.96 -7.79
N GLY A 29 -9.79 26.17 -9.09
CA GLY A 29 -9.06 27.25 -9.73
C GLY A 29 -8.86 27.02 -11.22
N THR A 30 -8.03 27.85 -11.85
CA THR A 30 -7.68 27.76 -13.27
C THR A 30 -6.18 27.86 -13.48
N VAL A 31 -5.69 27.25 -14.56
CA VAL A 31 -4.27 27.31 -14.96
C VAL A 31 -3.94 28.73 -15.48
N ALA A 32 -3.02 29.42 -14.82
CA ALA A 32 -2.60 30.78 -15.19
C ALA A 32 -1.25 30.82 -15.95
N GLY A 33 -0.32 29.93 -15.62
CA GLY A 33 1.08 30.01 -16.04
C GLY A 33 1.48 29.30 -17.32
N HIS A 34 0.57 28.63 -18.04
CA HIS A 34 0.88 27.83 -19.23
C HIS A 34 0.07 28.27 -20.43
N GLN A 35 0.72 28.64 -21.56
CA GLN A 35 0.04 29.22 -22.73
C GLN A 35 -1.05 28.32 -23.32
N LEU A 36 -0.80 27.02 -23.45
CA LEU A 36 -1.76 26.09 -24.07
C LEU A 36 -2.90 25.68 -23.13
N LEU A 37 -2.66 25.73 -21.82
CA LEU A 37 -3.63 25.32 -20.80
C LEU A 37 -4.26 26.50 -20.04
N ARG A 38 -3.98 27.71 -20.49
CA ARG A 38 -4.51 28.93 -19.85
C ARG A 38 -6.02 28.87 -19.71
N GLU A 39 -6.50 29.22 -18.53
CA GLU A 39 -7.93 29.20 -18.18
C GLU A 39 -8.57 27.79 -18.13
N THR A 40 -7.78 26.73 -18.35
CA THR A 40 -8.27 25.37 -18.09
C THR A 40 -8.59 25.22 -16.60
N PRO A 41 -9.79 24.78 -16.23
CA PRO A 41 -10.16 24.61 -14.83
C PRO A 41 -9.36 23.46 -14.20
N ILE A 42 -8.97 23.63 -12.95
CA ILE A 42 -8.38 22.59 -12.08
C ILE A 42 -9.52 22.05 -11.25
N THR A 43 -9.91 20.79 -11.48
CA THR A 43 -11.17 20.24 -10.97
C THR A 43 -11.01 18.91 -10.23
N GLY A 44 -9.80 18.41 -10.11
CA GLY A 44 -9.47 17.20 -9.33
C GLY A 44 -8.22 17.43 -8.49
N ILE A 45 -8.30 17.12 -7.19
CA ILE A 45 -7.18 17.19 -6.25
C ILE A 45 -7.30 16.08 -5.20
N LEU A 46 -6.32 15.17 -5.16
CA LEU A 46 -6.23 14.08 -4.21
C LEU A 46 -4.76 13.85 -3.82
N GLY A 47 -4.51 13.37 -2.62
CA GLY A 47 -3.23 12.75 -2.30
C GLY A 47 -3.00 11.52 -3.18
N ASP A 48 -1.76 11.13 -3.42
CA ASP A 48 -1.40 10.06 -4.37
C ASP A 48 -2.09 8.72 -4.05
N GLN A 49 -2.09 8.31 -2.79
CA GLN A 49 -2.73 7.07 -2.36
C GLN A 49 -4.26 7.11 -2.46
N HIS A 50 -4.84 8.28 -2.20
CA HIS A 50 -6.28 8.53 -2.35
C HIS A 50 -6.67 8.56 -3.83
N ALA A 51 -5.83 9.16 -4.67
CA ALA A 51 -6.00 9.14 -6.12
C ALA A 51 -5.94 7.69 -6.66
N ALA A 52 -4.98 6.88 -6.20
CA ALA A 52 -4.91 5.46 -6.58
C ALA A 52 -6.17 4.70 -6.16
N THR A 53 -6.69 4.94 -4.95
CA THR A 53 -7.95 4.34 -4.49
C THR A 53 -9.14 4.73 -5.39
N PHE A 54 -9.18 5.99 -5.79
CA PHE A 54 -10.20 6.51 -6.71
C PHE A 54 -10.06 5.93 -8.13
N GLY A 55 -8.81 5.81 -8.62
CA GLY A 55 -8.50 5.21 -9.93
C GLY A 55 -8.74 3.71 -9.99
N GLN A 56 -8.65 3.02 -8.85
CA GLN A 56 -9.06 1.62 -8.70
C GLN A 56 -10.59 1.46 -8.56
N ALA A 57 -11.34 2.55 -8.63
CA ALA A 57 -12.79 2.55 -8.42
C ALA A 57 -13.22 1.81 -7.13
N CYS A 58 -12.50 2.04 -6.02
CA CYS A 58 -12.83 1.49 -4.71
C CYS A 58 -13.87 2.38 -4.01
N PHE A 59 -15.10 2.40 -4.54
CA PHE A 59 -16.16 3.31 -4.10
C PHE A 59 -17.10 2.69 -3.05
N GLU A 60 -17.13 1.37 -2.96
CA GLU A 60 -17.97 0.65 -2.01
C GLU A 60 -17.22 0.32 -0.71
N VAL A 61 -17.95 0.25 0.40
CA VAL A 61 -17.41 -0.16 1.70
C VAL A 61 -16.81 -1.56 1.60
N GLY A 62 -15.58 -1.74 2.09
CA GLY A 62 -14.85 -3.01 2.04
C GLY A 62 -14.02 -3.21 0.77
N GLN A 63 -14.17 -2.34 -0.24
CA GLN A 63 -13.22 -2.37 -1.37
C GLN A 63 -11.88 -1.79 -0.96
N ALA A 64 -10.81 -2.47 -1.36
CA ALA A 64 -9.45 -2.09 -1.02
C ALA A 64 -8.51 -2.13 -2.22
N LYS A 65 -7.49 -1.29 -2.14
CA LYS A 65 -6.36 -1.31 -3.07
C LYS A 65 -5.04 -1.44 -2.31
N ASN A 66 -4.03 -1.99 -2.96
CA ASN A 66 -2.65 -1.94 -2.48
C ASN A 66 -1.73 -1.50 -3.63
N THR A 67 -1.03 -0.40 -3.43
CA THR A 67 -0.04 0.12 -4.40
C THR A 67 1.34 -0.40 -4.03
N TYR A 68 1.96 -1.18 -4.92
CA TYR A 68 3.26 -1.82 -4.73
C TYR A 68 4.36 -0.99 -5.38
N GLY A 69 4.93 -0.07 -4.61
CA GLY A 69 6.03 0.82 -4.99
C GLY A 69 7.33 0.53 -4.25
N THR A 70 8.06 1.57 -3.85
CA THR A 70 9.23 1.48 -2.95
C THR A 70 8.84 0.84 -1.62
N GLY A 71 7.71 1.28 -1.06
CA GLY A 71 6.92 0.61 -0.05
C GLY A 71 5.54 0.29 -0.59
N ASN A 72 4.67 -0.29 0.24
CA ASN A 72 3.28 -0.52 -0.10
C ASN A 72 2.37 0.38 0.71
N PHE A 73 1.27 0.77 0.08
CA PHE A 73 0.22 1.57 0.71
C PHE A 73 -1.13 0.91 0.42
N MET A 74 -1.73 0.36 1.47
CA MET A 74 -3.02 -0.29 1.40
C MET A 74 -4.09 0.63 1.99
N LEU A 75 -5.19 0.83 1.25
CA LEU A 75 -6.36 1.57 1.71
C LEU A 75 -7.60 0.71 1.53
N ILE A 76 -8.47 0.70 2.56
CA ILE A 76 -9.80 0.09 2.52
C ILE A 76 -10.86 1.17 2.75
N ASN A 77 -11.86 1.22 1.89
CA ASN A 77 -13.01 2.13 2.02
C ASN A 77 -13.86 1.72 3.22
N THR A 78 -14.07 2.63 4.18
CA THR A 78 -14.89 2.41 5.39
C THR A 78 -16.22 3.16 5.35
N GLY A 79 -16.52 3.87 4.25
CA GLY A 79 -17.77 4.61 4.05
C GLY A 79 -17.78 6.00 4.69
N GLU A 80 -18.97 6.49 5.01
CA GLU A 80 -19.19 7.87 5.47
C GLU A 80 -18.83 8.12 6.96
N LYS A 81 -18.38 7.11 7.68
CA LYS A 81 -18.01 7.23 9.10
C LYS A 81 -16.54 6.90 9.28
N PRO A 82 -15.80 7.75 10.02
CA PRO A 82 -14.42 7.43 10.36
C PRO A 82 -14.40 6.19 11.29
N VAL A 83 -13.54 5.24 10.99
CA VAL A 83 -13.26 4.08 11.84
C VAL A 83 -11.99 4.38 12.63
N HIS A 84 -12.06 4.30 13.95
CA HIS A 84 -10.86 4.38 14.78
C HIS A 84 -10.10 3.06 14.72
N SER A 85 -8.79 3.12 14.55
CA SER A 85 -7.94 1.94 14.54
C SER A 85 -7.34 1.71 15.92
N ASP A 86 -7.53 0.50 16.45
CA ASP A 86 -6.86 -0.01 17.64
C ASP A 86 -5.62 -0.86 17.29
N ASN A 87 -5.43 -1.14 15.98
CA ASN A 87 -4.37 -2.01 15.45
C ASN A 87 -3.27 -1.22 14.70
N GLY A 88 -3.13 0.08 14.98
CA GLY A 88 -2.01 0.89 14.46
C GLY A 88 -2.17 1.38 13.02
N LEU A 89 -3.38 1.35 12.46
CA LEU A 89 -3.66 1.93 11.15
C LEU A 89 -4.00 3.41 11.24
N LEU A 90 -3.93 4.10 10.11
CA LEU A 90 -4.34 5.50 10.02
C LEU A 90 -5.80 5.59 9.54
N THR A 91 -6.61 6.40 10.22
CA THR A 91 -7.92 6.82 9.71
C THR A 91 -7.74 8.06 8.87
N THR A 92 -8.15 8.01 7.62
CA THR A 92 -8.01 9.12 6.67
C THR A 92 -9.30 9.42 5.93
N VAL A 93 -9.40 10.64 5.35
CA VAL A 93 -10.46 10.98 4.41
C VAL A 93 -10.05 10.49 3.04
N ALA A 94 -10.73 9.49 2.49
CA ALA A 94 -10.43 8.95 1.17
C ALA A 94 -10.70 9.98 0.06
N TYR A 95 -11.90 10.57 0.04
CA TYR A 95 -12.28 11.62 -0.92
C TYR A 95 -13.59 12.29 -0.51
N ARG A 96 -13.86 13.42 -1.14
CA ARG A 96 -15.18 14.08 -1.16
C ARG A 96 -15.50 14.54 -2.59
N ILE A 97 -16.72 14.29 -3.06
CA ILE A 97 -17.20 14.71 -4.39
C ILE A 97 -18.18 15.86 -4.22
N GLY A 98 -17.85 17.02 -4.74
CA GLY A 98 -18.69 18.23 -4.60
C GLY A 98 -19.07 18.49 -3.13
N ASP A 99 -20.36 18.66 -2.88
CA ASP A 99 -20.92 18.90 -1.55
C ASP A 99 -21.39 17.62 -0.82
N GLN A 100 -21.06 16.43 -1.36
CA GLN A 100 -21.41 15.16 -0.71
C GLN A 100 -20.64 14.99 0.61
N LYS A 101 -21.11 14.08 1.44
CA LYS A 101 -20.36 13.67 2.64
C LYS A 101 -19.02 13.07 2.25
N PRO A 102 -17.98 13.25 3.08
CA PRO A 102 -16.70 12.61 2.85
C PRO A 102 -16.82 11.09 3.01
N VAL A 103 -16.04 10.37 2.21
CA VAL A 103 -15.79 8.94 2.38
C VAL A 103 -14.46 8.80 3.12
N TYR A 104 -14.43 7.88 4.09
CA TYR A 104 -13.25 7.59 4.90
C TYR A 104 -12.60 6.27 4.47
N ALA A 105 -11.35 6.11 4.84
CA ALA A 105 -10.59 4.87 4.67
C ALA A 105 -9.72 4.59 5.89
N LEU A 106 -9.39 3.31 6.10
CA LEU A 106 -8.23 2.91 6.88
C LEU A 106 -7.04 2.76 5.93
N GLU A 107 -5.89 3.25 6.38
CA GLU A 107 -4.63 3.19 5.64
C GLU A 107 -3.57 2.47 6.46
N GLY A 108 -2.87 1.52 5.82
CA GLY A 108 -1.70 0.85 6.35
C GLY A 108 -0.53 0.97 5.39
N SER A 109 0.62 1.38 5.93
CA SER A 109 1.85 1.61 5.18
C SER A 109 2.89 0.55 5.52
N ILE A 110 3.57 0.05 4.49
CA ILE A 110 4.69 -0.88 4.57
C ILE A 110 5.92 -0.18 3.98
N ALA A 111 6.94 0.06 4.80
CA ALA A 111 8.06 0.89 4.40
C ALA A 111 8.93 0.28 3.29
N VAL A 112 9.14 -1.04 3.34
CA VAL A 112 10.16 -1.72 2.55
C VAL A 112 9.56 -2.90 1.78
N THR A 113 9.36 -2.70 0.48
CA THR A 113 8.91 -3.73 -0.48
C THR A 113 9.73 -3.69 -1.76
N GLY A 114 9.44 -2.82 -2.72
CA GLY A 114 10.26 -2.65 -3.92
C GLY A 114 11.68 -2.20 -3.61
N SER A 115 11.88 -1.43 -2.54
CA SER A 115 13.21 -1.06 -2.04
C SER A 115 14.04 -2.27 -1.57
N LEU A 116 13.40 -3.36 -1.09
CA LEU A 116 14.10 -4.60 -0.80
C LEU A 116 14.69 -5.23 -2.08
N ILE A 117 13.93 -5.23 -3.16
CA ILE A 117 14.39 -5.74 -4.45
C ILE A 117 15.52 -4.88 -5.02
N GLN A 118 15.42 -3.56 -4.86
CA GLN A 118 16.51 -2.63 -5.20
C GLN A 118 17.76 -2.92 -4.35
N TRP A 119 17.60 -3.17 -3.06
CA TRP A 119 18.71 -3.52 -2.17
C TRP A 119 19.39 -4.83 -2.57
N LEU A 120 18.64 -5.87 -2.97
CA LEU A 120 19.21 -7.11 -3.51
C LEU A 120 20.05 -6.85 -4.78
N ARG A 121 19.63 -5.89 -5.62
CA ARG A 121 20.33 -5.48 -6.82
C ARG A 121 21.57 -4.65 -6.50
N ASP A 122 21.38 -3.54 -5.79
CA ASP A 122 22.37 -2.46 -5.69
C ASP A 122 23.41 -2.71 -4.58
N ASN A 123 23.00 -3.32 -3.48
CA ASN A 123 23.86 -3.55 -2.33
C ASN A 123 24.47 -4.96 -2.32
N LEU A 124 23.69 -5.98 -2.70
CA LEU A 124 24.18 -7.36 -2.70
C LEU A 124 24.65 -7.86 -4.08
N GLY A 125 24.26 -7.19 -5.17
CA GLY A 125 24.60 -7.63 -6.53
C GLY A 125 24.04 -9.03 -6.88
N MET A 126 22.92 -9.42 -6.25
CA MET A 126 22.33 -10.74 -6.46
C MET A 126 21.60 -10.86 -7.80
N ILE A 127 21.09 -9.74 -8.31
CA ILE A 127 20.36 -9.59 -9.56
C ILE A 127 20.86 -8.35 -10.30
N GLY A 128 20.77 -8.33 -11.63
CA GLY A 128 21.19 -7.19 -12.46
C GLY A 128 20.04 -6.21 -12.72
N SER A 129 18.81 -6.69 -12.61
CA SER A 129 17.58 -5.89 -12.80
C SER A 129 16.46 -6.38 -11.89
N ALA A 130 15.48 -5.51 -11.57
CA ALA A 130 14.38 -5.90 -10.68
C ALA A 130 13.57 -7.11 -11.19
N PRO A 131 13.24 -7.26 -12.48
CA PRO A 131 12.53 -8.45 -12.97
C PRO A 131 13.28 -9.78 -12.77
N GLU A 132 14.62 -9.77 -12.71
CA GLU A 132 15.41 -10.99 -12.51
C GLU A 132 15.15 -11.66 -11.15
N VAL A 133 14.63 -10.93 -10.16
CA VAL A 133 14.28 -11.50 -8.85
C VAL A 133 13.25 -12.62 -9.00
N GLU A 134 12.27 -12.45 -9.88
CA GLU A 134 11.26 -13.47 -10.14
C GLU A 134 11.86 -14.72 -10.79
N THR A 135 12.70 -14.53 -11.81
CA THR A 135 13.40 -15.64 -12.47
C THR A 135 14.25 -16.43 -11.48
N LEU A 136 14.94 -15.72 -10.58
CA LEU A 136 15.77 -16.32 -9.56
C LEU A 136 14.95 -17.08 -8.51
N ALA A 137 13.83 -16.50 -8.08
CA ALA A 137 12.91 -17.09 -7.12
C ALA A 137 12.15 -18.30 -7.72
N ALA A 138 11.79 -18.24 -9.01
CA ALA A 138 11.15 -19.35 -9.71
C ALA A 138 12.07 -20.57 -9.93
N GLY A 139 13.38 -20.42 -9.74
CA GLY A 139 14.35 -21.50 -9.81
C GLY A 139 14.35 -22.42 -8.60
N VAL A 140 13.53 -22.16 -7.60
CA VAL A 140 13.37 -22.99 -6.37
C VAL A 140 11.87 -23.23 -6.10
N GLU A 141 11.56 -24.34 -5.45
CA GLU A 141 10.17 -24.75 -5.17
C GLU A 141 9.54 -23.89 -4.08
N ASP A 142 10.30 -23.52 -3.05
CA ASP A 142 9.87 -22.75 -1.90
C ASP A 142 10.99 -21.80 -1.42
N ASN A 143 10.83 -21.18 -0.26
CA ASN A 143 11.83 -20.30 0.34
C ASN A 143 12.94 -21.06 1.10
N GLY A 144 12.98 -22.38 1.08
CA GLY A 144 13.98 -23.21 1.80
C GLY A 144 13.93 -23.05 3.33
N GLY A 145 12.81 -22.57 3.86
CA GLY A 145 12.64 -22.25 5.29
C GLY A 145 13.23 -20.89 5.70
N VAL A 146 13.68 -20.06 4.75
CA VAL A 146 14.20 -18.72 5.02
C VAL A 146 13.06 -17.71 5.06
N TYR A 147 13.07 -16.86 6.07
CA TYR A 147 12.20 -15.70 6.18
C TYR A 147 13.05 -14.44 6.24
N PHE A 148 12.73 -13.47 5.41
CA PHE A 148 13.40 -12.19 5.37
C PHE A 148 12.48 -11.11 5.92
N VAL A 149 12.80 -10.53 7.07
CA VAL A 149 12.10 -9.37 7.64
C VAL A 149 12.83 -8.11 7.22
N PRO A 150 12.29 -7.27 6.31
CA PRO A 150 13.02 -6.15 5.74
C PRO A 150 12.85 -4.87 6.56
N ALA A 151 13.05 -4.94 7.88
CA ALA A 151 12.90 -3.80 8.78
C ALA A 151 14.11 -2.84 8.71
N PHE A 152 14.47 -2.34 7.50
CA PHE A 152 15.65 -1.49 7.31
C PHE A 152 15.57 -0.16 8.05
N SER A 153 14.35 0.36 8.24
CA SER A 153 14.06 1.59 8.98
C SER A 153 13.05 1.35 10.10
N GLY A 154 13.10 0.16 10.71
CA GLY A 154 12.08 -0.29 11.64
C GLY A 154 10.90 -0.98 10.95
N LEU A 155 9.92 -1.38 11.73
CA LEU A 155 8.64 -1.92 11.28
C LEU A 155 7.56 -0.84 11.38
N PHE A 156 6.75 -0.70 10.33
CA PHE A 156 5.59 0.20 10.30
C PHE A 156 4.32 -0.52 10.78
N ALA A 157 3.17 -0.13 10.27
CA ALA A 157 1.91 -0.75 10.64
C ALA A 157 1.94 -2.29 10.43
N PRO A 158 1.38 -3.08 11.36
CA PRO A 158 0.76 -2.68 12.62
C PRO A 158 1.72 -2.57 13.81
N HIS A 159 3.01 -2.82 13.62
CA HIS A 159 4.00 -3.00 14.70
C HIS A 159 4.51 -1.69 15.33
N TRP A 160 4.75 -0.68 14.50
CA TRP A 160 5.33 0.62 14.90
C TRP A 160 6.57 0.50 15.79
N ASP A 161 7.50 -0.37 15.37
CA ASP A 161 8.75 -0.66 16.10
C ASP A 161 9.93 -0.02 15.37
N ALA A 162 10.35 1.14 15.82
CA ALA A 162 11.50 1.88 15.27
C ALA A 162 12.84 1.21 15.59
N ALA A 163 12.90 0.38 16.65
CA ALA A 163 14.11 -0.33 17.07
C ALA A 163 14.34 -1.62 16.28
N ALA A 164 13.34 -2.14 15.57
CA ALA A 164 13.51 -3.30 14.71
C ALA A 164 14.51 -3.05 13.58
N ARG A 165 15.25 -4.09 13.19
CA ARG A 165 16.16 -4.06 12.02
C ARG A 165 15.97 -5.30 11.15
N GLY A 166 16.43 -5.19 9.89
CA GLY A 166 16.35 -6.27 8.92
C GLY A 166 16.99 -7.56 9.41
N ALA A 167 16.29 -8.68 9.25
CA ALA A 167 16.75 -10.00 9.67
C ALA A 167 16.44 -11.08 8.63
N MET A 168 17.38 -11.99 8.41
CA MET A 168 17.16 -13.23 7.68
C MET A 168 17.30 -14.41 8.66
N VAL A 169 16.26 -15.21 8.81
CA VAL A 169 16.23 -16.35 9.74
C VAL A 169 15.87 -17.65 9.02
N GLY A 170 16.19 -18.79 9.62
CA GLY A 170 15.87 -20.11 9.07
C GLY A 170 16.90 -20.66 8.07
N MET A 171 18.04 -20.01 7.86
CA MET A 171 19.07 -20.44 6.92
C MET A 171 19.71 -21.78 7.30
N THR A 172 19.85 -22.66 6.32
CA THR A 172 20.60 -23.92 6.40
C THR A 172 21.59 -24.01 5.24
N ARG A 173 22.41 -25.07 5.18
CA ARG A 173 23.32 -25.30 4.03
C ARG A 173 22.61 -25.54 2.69
N TYR A 174 21.32 -25.82 2.71
CA TYR A 174 20.48 -26.01 1.52
C TYR A 174 20.17 -24.68 0.83
N VAL A 175 20.12 -23.60 1.59
CA VAL A 175 19.71 -22.28 1.11
C VAL A 175 20.71 -21.72 0.09
N ASN A 176 20.19 -21.25 -1.01
CA ASN A 176 20.93 -20.56 -2.06
C ASN A 176 20.28 -19.20 -2.39
N LYS A 177 20.84 -18.46 -3.35
CA LYS A 177 20.34 -17.13 -3.73
C LYS A 177 18.87 -17.14 -4.23
N GLY A 178 18.41 -18.24 -4.81
CA GLY A 178 17.01 -18.40 -5.24
C GLY A 178 16.04 -18.37 -4.06
N HIS A 179 16.38 -19.10 -2.98
CA HIS A 179 15.58 -19.09 -1.75
C HIS A 179 15.55 -17.72 -1.08
N ILE A 180 16.68 -16.97 -1.11
CA ILE A 180 16.72 -15.60 -0.57
C ILE A 180 15.85 -14.66 -1.42
N ALA A 181 15.93 -14.75 -2.75
CA ALA A 181 15.08 -13.98 -3.65
C ALA A 181 13.59 -14.29 -3.44
N ARG A 182 13.26 -15.58 -3.26
CA ARG A 182 11.90 -16.03 -2.94
C ARG A 182 11.42 -15.46 -1.62
N ALA A 183 12.23 -15.56 -0.55
CA ALA A 183 11.91 -15.00 0.76
C ALA A 183 11.73 -13.48 0.73
N ALA A 184 12.47 -12.76 -0.12
CA ALA A 184 12.31 -11.32 -0.30
C ALA A 184 10.97 -10.93 -0.97
N LEU A 185 10.52 -11.69 -1.98
CA LEU A 185 9.19 -11.51 -2.58
C LEU A 185 8.09 -11.84 -1.56
N GLU A 186 8.21 -12.97 -0.89
CA GLU A 186 7.24 -13.43 0.11
C GLU A 186 7.12 -12.46 1.29
N ALA A 187 8.21 -11.80 1.70
CA ALA A 187 8.21 -10.77 2.74
C ALA A 187 7.23 -9.62 2.45
N THR A 188 7.11 -9.22 1.18
CA THR A 188 6.15 -8.20 0.75
C THR A 188 4.70 -8.67 0.97
N ALA A 189 4.41 -9.93 0.65
CA ALA A 189 3.09 -10.51 0.82
C ALA A 189 2.74 -10.73 2.31
N PHE A 190 3.69 -11.16 3.12
CA PHE A 190 3.48 -11.31 4.57
C PHE A 190 3.15 -9.99 5.25
N GLN A 191 3.91 -8.92 4.97
CA GLN A 191 3.62 -7.59 5.52
C GLN A 191 2.24 -7.08 5.07
N SER A 192 1.85 -7.31 3.80
CA SER A 192 0.52 -6.95 3.30
C SER A 192 -0.58 -7.73 4.03
N ARG A 193 -0.34 -8.99 4.40
CA ARG A 193 -1.28 -9.80 5.19
C ARG A 193 -1.46 -9.24 6.60
N GLU A 194 -0.38 -8.82 7.26
CA GLU A 194 -0.46 -8.20 8.61
C GLU A 194 -1.29 -6.91 8.59
N VAL A 195 -1.11 -6.07 7.56
CA VAL A 195 -1.91 -4.85 7.38
C VAL A 195 -3.37 -5.19 7.13
N LEU A 196 -3.66 -6.18 6.28
CA LEU A 196 -5.04 -6.60 6.02
C LEU A 196 -5.72 -7.17 7.26
N ASP A 197 -5.03 -8.00 8.04
CA ASP A 197 -5.57 -8.54 9.29
C ASP A 197 -5.97 -7.41 10.26
N ALA A 198 -5.14 -6.36 10.35
CA ALA A 198 -5.45 -5.16 11.12
C ALA A 198 -6.67 -4.40 10.55
N MET A 199 -6.75 -4.25 9.22
CA MET A 199 -7.89 -3.60 8.55
C MET A 199 -9.21 -4.33 8.80
N ASN A 200 -9.23 -5.64 8.67
CA ASN A 200 -10.42 -6.46 8.92
C ASN A 200 -10.85 -6.36 10.39
N ALA A 201 -9.89 -6.43 11.32
CA ALA A 201 -10.17 -6.34 12.75
C ALA A 201 -10.76 -4.98 13.14
N ASP A 202 -10.27 -3.88 12.58
CA ASP A 202 -10.72 -2.51 12.91
C ASP A 202 -12.00 -2.12 12.18
N SER A 203 -12.13 -2.47 10.90
CA SER A 203 -13.31 -2.11 10.09
C SER A 203 -14.52 -2.99 10.37
N GLY A 204 -14.29 -4.23 10.83
CA GLY A 204 -15.33 -5.25 10.94
C GLY A 204 -15.88 -5.71 9.59
N VAL A 205 -15.18 -5.42 8.50
CA VAL A 205 -15.55 -5.78 7.13
C VAL A 205 -14.48 -6.67 6.55
N ASP A 206 -14.87 -7.86 6.11
CA ASP A 206 -13.95 -8.77 5.44
C ASP A 206 -13.71 -8.32 3.99
N LEU A 207 -12.43 -8.26 3.61
CA LEU A 207 -12.04 -8.02 2.23
C LEU A 207 -12.53 -9.18 1.33
N THR A 208 -13.14 -8.86 0.20
CA THR A 208 -13.60 -9.85 -0.78
C THR A 208 -12.66 -10.02 -1.96
N GLU A 209 -11.92 -8.99 -2.31
CA GLU A 209 -10.83 -8.99 -3.30
C GLU A 209 -9.89 -7.82 -3.03
N LEU A 210 -8.61 -7.96 -3.39
CA LEU A 210 -7.62 -6.90 -3.32
C LEU A 210 -7.26 -6.42 -4.72
N LYS A 211 -7.56 -5.16 -5.03
CA LYS A 211 -7.08 -4.50 -6.25
C LYS A 211 -5.64 -4.03 -6.06
N VAL A 212 -4.79 -4.28 -7.06
CA VAL A 212 -3.36 -4.00 -6.95
C VAL A 212 -2.84 -3.19 -8.12
N ASP A 213 -1.86 -2.31 -7.84
CA ASP A 213 -1.18 -1.49 -8.83
C ASP A 213 0.28 -1.21 -8.42
N GLY A 214 0.99 -0.46 -9.24
CA GLY A 214 2.40 -0.15 -9.04
C GLY A 214 3.35 -1.12 -9.73
N GLY A 215 4.65 -0.84 -9.64
CA GLY A 215 5.65 -1.54 -10.46
C GLY A 215 5.84 -3.02 -10.15
N MET A 216 5.61 -3.46 -8.90
CA MET A 216 5.84 -4.85 -8.51
C MET A 216 4.71 -5.81 -8.91
N VAL A 217 3.54 -5.30 -9.32
CA VAL A 217 2.39 -6.16 -9.70
C VAL A 217 2.60 -6.91 -11.02
N ALA A 218 3.70 -6.62 -11.72
CA ALA A 218 4.16 -7.42 -12.86
C ALA A 218 4.72 -8.78 -12.45
N ASN A 219 5.09 -8.96 -11.18
CA ASN A 219 5.67 -10.18 -10.65
C ASN A 219 4.56 -11.20 -10.35
N GLU A 220 4.48 -12.26 -11.15
CA GLU A 220 3.45 -13.27 -11.07
C GLU A 220 3.54 -14.13 -9.80
N LEU A 221 4.79 -14.47 -9.37
CA LEU A 221 5.01 -15.23 -8.15
C LEU A 221 4.53 -14.46 -6.92
N LEU A 222 4.84 -13.16 -6.85
CA LEU A 222 4.40 -12.32 -5.75
C LEU A 222 2.87 -12.22 -5.71
N MET A 223 2.22 -11.98 -6.86
CA MET A 223 0.77 -11.81 -6.91
C MET A 223 0.03 -13.11 -6.56
N GLN A 224 0.50 -14.26 -7.04
CA GLN A 224 -0.09 -15.54 -6.65
C GLN A 224 0.09 -15.80 -5.16
N PHE A 225 1.31 -15.62 -4.62
CA PHE A 225 1.56 -15.82 -3.20
C PHE A 225 0.77 -14.84 -2.32
N GLN A 226 0.57 -13.61 -2.81
CA GLN A 226 -0.29 -12.63 -2.14
C GLN A 226 -1.75 -13.13 -2.07
N ALA A 227 -2.32 -13.63 -3.17
CA ALA A 227 -3.67 -14.19 -3.17
C ALA A 227 -3.79 -15.38 -2.21
N ASP A 228 -2.80 -16.27 -2.22
CA ASP A 228 -2.74 -17.44 -1.35
C ASP A 228 -2.76 -17.05 0.13
N LEU A 229 -1.93 -16.08 0.53
CA LEU A 229 -1.85 -15.61 1.92
C LEU A 229 -3.10 -14.84 2.36
N LEU A 230 -3.67 -14.01 1.50
CA LEU A 230 -4.84 -13.19 1.83
C LEU A 230 -6.13 -14.02 1.86
N ARG A 231 -6.17 -15.16 1.18
CA ARG A 231 -7.35 -16.01 0.97
C ARG A 231 -8.48 -15.31 0.22
N VAL A 232 -8.13 -14.28 -0.55
CA VAL A 232 -9.04 -13.56 -1.46
C VAL A 232 -8.35 -13.35 -2.80
N PRO A 233 -9.11 -13.16 -3.89
CA PRO A 233 -8.53 -12.82 -5.18
C PRO A 233 -7.69 -11.55 -5.14
N VAL A 234 -6.56 -11.55 -5.84
CA VAL A 234 -5.75 -10.36 -6.14
C VAL A 234 -6.01 -9.98 -7.59
N VAL A 235 -6.33 -8.72 -7.85
CA VAL A 235 -6.80 -8.27 -9.16
C VAL A 235 -6.00 -7.07 -9.65
N ARG A 236 -5.36 -7.22 -10.82
CA ARG A 236 -4.62 -6.15 -11.50
C ARG A 236 -5.50 -5.53 -12.60
N PRO A 237 -5.62 -4.19 -12.66
CA PRO A 237 -6.30 -3.51 -13.75
C PRO A 237 -5.41 -3.42 -15.00
N LYS A 238 -6.04 -3.19 -16.16
CA LYS A 238 -5.31 -2.89 -17.41
C LYS A 238 -4.49 -1.60 -17.32
N VAL A 239 -5.02 -0.59 -16.64
CA VAL A 239 -4.32 0.67 -16.39
C VAL A 239 -3.68 0.61 -15.00
N ILE A 240 -2.38 0.37 -14.93
CA ILE A 240 -1.64 0.24 -13.65
C ILE A 240 -1.21 1.59 -13.06
N GLU A 241 -1.29 2.69 -13.81
CA GLU A 241 -1.02 4.06 -13.35
C GLU A 241 -2.29 4.67 -12.72
N THR A 242 -2.79 4.01 -11.70
CA THR A 242 -4.09 4.31 -11.07
C THR A 242 -4.10 5.65 -10.34
N THR A 243 -2.97 6.14 -9.87
CA THR A 243 -2.83 7.47 -9.26
C THR A 243 -3.17 8.58 -10.26
N ALA A 244 -2.58 8.54 -11.45
CA ALA A 244 -2.88 9.52 -12.51
C ALA A 244 -4.32 9.39 -13.00
N LEU A 245 -4.80 8.14 -13.15
CA LEU A 245 -6.16 7.85 -13.56
C LEU A 245 -7.18 8.38 -12.55
N GLY A 246 -6.93 8.21 -11.25
CA GLY A 246 -7.83 8.68 -10.20
C GLY A 246 -7.94 10.21 -10.14
N ALA A 247 -6.82 10.91 -10.32
CA ALA A 247 -6.86 12.37 -10.46
C ALA A 247 -7.66 12.81 -11.69
N ALA A 248 -7.51 12.10 -12.82
CA ALA A 248 -8.29 12.34 -14.04
C ALA A 248 -9.78 12.04 -13.84
N TYR A 249 -10.11 10.95 -13.14
CA TYR A 249 -11.49 10.59 -12.81
C TYR A 249 -12.17 11.65 -11.94
N ALA A 250 -11.50 12.10 -10.87
CA ALA A 250 -12.02 13.16 -10.01
C ALA A 250 -12.25 14.46 -10.79
N ALA A 251 -11.31 14.85 -11.66
CA ALA A 251 -11.44 16.03 -12.51
C ALA A 251 -12.59 15.88 -13.52
N GLY A 252 -12.71 14.73 -14.16
CA GLY A 252 -13.74 14.47 -15.16
C GLY A 252 -15.15 14.44 -14.58
N LEU A 253 -15.33 13.91 -13.36
CA LEU A 253 -16.62 13.97 -12.66
C LEU A 253 -17.04 15.42 -12.39
N ALA A 254 -16.11 16.26 -11.93
CA ALA A 254 -16.41 17.66 -11.60
C ALA A 254 -16.87 18.49 -12.81
N VAL A 255 -16.42 18.17 -14.02
CA VAL A 255 -16.81 18.85 -15.26
C VAL A 255 -17.88 18.10 -16.07
N GLY A 256 -18.38 16.97 -15.57
CA GLY A 256 -19.40 16.17 -16.25
C GLY A 256 -18.91 15.41 -17.46
N PHE A 257 -17.60 15.10 -17.56
CA PHE A 257 -17.05 14.20 -18.57
C PHE A 257 -17.53 12.77 -18.33
N TRP A 258 -17.58 12.33 -17.07
CA TRP A 258 -18.31 11.18 -16.58
C TRP A 258 -19.48 11.65 -15.73
N ALA A 259 -20.64 11.04 -15.90
CA ALA A 259 -21.86 11.47 -15.22
C ALA A 259 -21.94 10.96 -13.77
N SER A 260 -21.28 9.84 -13.45
CA SER A 260 -21.35 9.21 -12.12
C SER A 260 -20.14 8.32 -11.83
N GLN A 261 -20.02 7.89 -10.56
CA GLN A 261 -19.05 6.87 -10.16
C GLN A 261 -19.32 5.52 -10.84
N ASP A 262 -20.58 5.19 -11.16
CA ASP A 262 -20.92 3.95 -11.87
C ASP A 262 -20.27 3.90 -13.27
N GLU A 263 -20.17 5.04 -13.97
CA GLU A 263 -19.45 5.12 -15.23
C GLU A 263 -17.95 4.87 -15.05
N LEU A 264 -17.37 5.33 -13.93
CA LEU A 264 -15.96 5.05 -13.62
C LEU A 264 -15.74 3.57 -13.31
N VAL A 265 -16.66 2.94 -12.58
CA VAL A 265 -16.63 1.48 -12.33
C VAL A 265 -16.74 0.72 -13.65
N ALA A 266 -17.63 1.13 -14.55
CA ALA A 266 -17.77 0.50 -15.87
C ALA A 266 -16.54 0.70 -16.78
N ASN A 267 -15.76 1.75 -16.55
CA ASN A 267 -14.52 2.04 -17.28
C ASN A 267 -13.29 1.31 -16.71
N TRP A 268 -13.41 0.77 -15.49
CA TRP A 268 -12.36 -0.04 -14.89
C TRP A 268 -12.36 -1.44 -15.50
N GLU A 269 -11.21 -1.87 -16.02
CA GLU A 269 -11.08 -3.16 -16.69
C GLU A 269 -10.01 -4.00 -15.98
N GLU A 270 -10.37 -5.26 -15.69
CA GLU A 270 -9.45 -6.28 -15.19
C GLU A 270 -8.47 -6.70 -16.30
N ASP A 271 -7.18 -6.76 -15.97
CA ASP A 271 -6.14 -7.37 -16.80
C ASP A 271 -5.90 -8.82 -16.36
N LYS A 272 -5.72 -9.03 -15.06
CA LYS A 272 -5.43 -10.35 -14.50
C LYS A 272 -5.93 -10.51 -13.07
N ARG A 273 -6.35 -11.74 -12.78
CA ARG A 273 -6.82 -12.18 -11.47
C ARG A 273 -6.04 -13.41 -11.04
N TRP A 274 -5.62 -13.44 -9.78
CA TRP A 274 -5.01 -14.59 -9.12
C TRP A 274 -5.94 -15.06 -8.01
N GLU A 275 -6.37 -16.30 -8.10
CA GLU A 275 -7.20 -16.94 -7.08
C GLU A 275 -6.33 -17.66 -6.06
N PRO A 276 -6.76 -17.76 -4.78
CA PRO A 276 -6.05 -18.55 -3.78
C PRO A 276 -5.99 -20.02 -4.16
N THR A 277 -4.80 -20.60 -4.18
CA THR A 277 -4.57 -22.02 -4.55
C THR A 277 -3.85 -22.82 -3.45
N MET A 278 -3.15 -22.15 -2.54
CA MET A 278 -2.42 -22.78 -1.43
C MET A 278 -3.37 -23.37 -0.40
N ASP A 279 -3.06 -24.53 0.13
CA ASP A 279 -3.82 -25.16 1.21
C ASP A 279 -3.78 -24.29 2.49
N GLU A 280 -4.88 -24.26 3.23
CA GLU A 280 -5.01 -23.46 4.45
C GLU A 280 -3.97 -23.82 5.52
N GLU A 281 -3.68 -25.12 5.70
CA GLU A 281 -2.66 -25.58 6.64
C GLU A 281 -1.27 -25.01 6.30
N GLU A 282 -0.94 -24.93 5.00
CA GLU A 282 0.32 -24.37 4.53
C GLU A 282 0.37 -22.85 4.77
N VAL A 283 -0.74 -22.13 4.52
CA VAL A 283 -0.85 -20.70 4.82
C VAL A 283 -0.64 -20.45 6.31
N GLU A 284 -1.31 -21.19 7.19
CA GLU A 284 -1.14 -21.07 8.64
C GLU A 284 0.28 -21.38 9.09
N ARG A 285 0.91 -22.40 8.49
CA ARG A 285 2.29 -22.77 8.78
C ARG A 285 3.25 -21.65 8.44
N THR A 286 3.13 -21.06 7.25
CA THR A 286 4.03 -20.00 6.78
C THR A 286 3.83 -18.72 7.60
N LEU A 287 2.60 -18.33 7.91
CA LEU A 287 2.27 -17.18 8.77
C LEU A 287 2.82 -17.35 10.18
N ARG A 288 2.74 -18.54 10.76
CA ARG A 288 3.31 -18.82 12.08
C ARG A 288 4.84 -18.66 12.07
N LEU A 289 5.51 -19.08 11.01
CA LEU A 289 6.97 -18.94 10.88
C LEU A 289 7.37 -17.48 10.59
N TRP A 290 6.58 -16.76 9.78
CA TRP A 290 6.76 -15.33 9.58
C TRP A 290 6.69 -14.56 10.90
N LYS A 291 5.65 -14.77 11.72
CA LYS A 291 5.54 -14.14 13.05
C LYS A 291 6.78 -14.39 13.92
N LYS A 292 7.32 -15.63 13.89
CA LYS A 292 8.59 -15.92 14.58
C LYS A 292 9.78 -15.17 14.02
N ALA A 293 9.82 -14.88 12.73
CA ALA A 293 10.89 -14.11 12.11
C ALA A 293 10.79 -12.63 12.54
N VAL A 294 9.59 -12.06 12.51
CA VAL A 294 9.32 -10.69 12.97
C VAL A 294 9.77 -10.50 14.42
N GLU A 295 9.37 -11.40 15.33
CA GLU A 295 9.79 -11.34 16.73
C GLU A 295 11.33 -11.33 16.92
N ARG A 296 12.11 -11.89 16.00
CA ARG A 296 13.58 -11.89 16.07
C ARG A 296 14.22 -10.64 15.50
N SER A 297 13.46 -9.81 14.80
CA SER A 297 13.92 -8.53 14.25
C SER A 297 13.63 -7.34 15.16
N ARG A 298 12.77 -7.54 16.17
CA ARG A 298 12.31 -6.50 17.09
C ARG A 298 13.37 -6.18 18.14
N ASP A 299 13.26 -4.98 18.73
CA ASP A 299 14.12 -4.51 19.82
C ASP A 299 15.62 -4.71 19.54
N TRP A 300 16.02 -4.56 18.28
CA TRP A 300 17.41 -4.79 17.84
C TRP A 300 18.35 -3.65 18.25
N VAL A 301 17.83 -2.42 18.26
CA VAL A 301 18.61 -1.22 18.57
C VAL A 301 18.47 -0.91 20.05
N ASP A 302 19.60 -0.94 20.78
CA ASP A 302 19.66 -0.43 22.14
C ASP A 302 19.76 1.10 22.10
N GLU A 303 18.91 1.82 22.84
CA GLU A 303 18.88 3.28 22.90
C GLU A 303 20.24 3.89 23.32
N ASP A 304 21.03 3.15 24.10
CA ASP A 304 22.37 3.58 24.56
C ASP A 304 23.43 3.59 23.43
N VAL A 305 23.19 2.91 22.30
CA VAL A 305 24.18 2.77 21.20
C VAL A 305 23.98 3.83 20.11
N GLU A 306 22.77 4.33 19.88
CA GLU A 306 22.52 5.40 18.91
C GLU A 306 23.12 6.75 19.32
N SER A 307 23.22 7.01 20.62
CA SER A 307 23.87 8.24 21.16
C SER A 307 25.38 8.31 20.93
N ALA A 308 26.02 7.21 20.52
CA ALA A 308 27.47 7.12 20.28
C ALA A 308 27.87 7.25 18.80
N GLN A 309 26.89 7.30 17.86
CA GLN A 309 27.12 7.38 16.41
C GLN A 309 26.61 8.69 15.77
N GLY A 310 26.13 9.65 16.59
CA GLY A 310 25.69 10.98 16.16
C GLY A 310 26.78 12.03 16.11
#